data_c7050f47a846e0f178f046ac43c2c2e3
#
_entry.id   c7050f47a846e0f178f046ac43c2c2e3
#
_cell.length_a   1.000
_cell.length_b   1.000
_cell.length_c   1.000
_cell.angle_alpha   90.00
_cell.angle_beta   90.00
_cell.angle_gamma   90.00
#
_symmetry.space_group_name_H-M   'P 1'
#
loop_
_entity.id
_entity.type
_entity.pdbx_description
1 polymer ?
#
loop_
_entity_poly.entity_id
_entity_poly.type
_entity_poly.pdbx_seq_one_letter_code
_entity_poly.pdbx_strand_id
1 'polypeptide(L)'
;MLLLIFLNFFILRGDTLLTKEKTISDFQNALSVTTDGKENIYVLDAGTNQIVKFNNKLEYKKRNGKQGWGEGQFDYPTFIDGSSGLDIFVSDGKNHRIQRLDLELNYISSLKTDLPDFNVELKFRTPAASLILNSSELYVIDADNNRIVVYKDGRNPSGVFGDYKSGKGQLIHPVKILKDSRNFIYVLDKEQKAIVRFDNLGNYLNKLEISDLENFAIRGNTLYLFNGKEITRYDLERSSVIDKLSLPESSRKKKYTDILVLTDEKYLLLKKNELSLWVKK
;
A
#
# COMPACT_ATOMS: atom_id res chain seq x y z
N MET A 1 22.43 3.98 -19.32
CA MET A 1 21.54 4.52 -20.35
C MET A 1 20.28 5.01 -19.66
N LEU A 2 20.15 6.33 -19.56
CA LEU A 2 19.02 7.00 -18.87
C LEU A 2 17.81 6.87 -19.78
N LEU A 3 16.89 5.95 -19.47
CA LEU A 3 15.62 5.87 -20.18
C LEU A 3 14.68 6.93 -19.58
N LEU A 4 14.82 8.17 -20.06
CA LEU A 4 13.77 9.17 -19.96
C LEU A 4 12.60 8.64 -20.81
N ILE A 5 11.59 8.04 -20.16
CA ILE A 5 10.35 7.72 -20.83
C ILE A 5 9.63 9.04 -21.06
N PHE A 6 9.83 9.63 -22.25
CA PHE A 6 8.92 10.64 -22.76
C PHE A 6 7.57 9.97 -22.90
N LEU A 7 6.60 10.41 -22.09
CA LEU A 7 5.20 10.06 -22.28
C LEU A 7 4.79 10.60 -23.66
N ASN A 8 4.87 9.76 -24.70
CA ASN A 8 4.28 10.08 -25.97
C ASN A 8 2.77 10.18 -25.79
N PHE A 9 2.25 11.40 -25.88
CA PHE A 9 0.83 11.70 -25.92
C PHE A 9 0.25 11.13 -27.21
N PHE A 10 -0.20 9.88 -27.16
CA PHE A 10 -1.14 9.38 -28.15
C PHE A 10 -2.55 9.79 -27.75
N ILE A 11 -3.33 10.23 -28.72
CA ILE A 11 -4.69 10.74 -28.68
C ILE A 11 -5.51 10.04 -27.61
N LEU A 12 -5.72 10.71 -26.48
CA LEU A 12 -6.55 10.26 -25.38
C LEU A 12 -8.00 10.15 -25.86
N ARG A 13 -8.59 8.96 -25.77
CA ARG A 13 -10.04 8.84 -25.60
C ARG A 13 -10.43 9.79 -24.47
N GLY A 14 -11.47 10.60 -24.67
CA GLY A 14 -11.89 11.65 -23.73
C GLY A 14 -11.89 11.13 -22.28
N ASP A 15 -11.46 11.99 -21.36
CA ASP A 15 -11.37 11.68 -19.94
C ASP A 15 -12.68 11.09 -19.44
N THR A 16 -12.66 9.87 -18.95
CA THR A 16 -13.84 9.24 -18.35
C THR A 16 -14.03 9.80 -16.94
N LEU A 17 -15.19 10.40 -16.69
CA LEU A 17 -15.52 10.93 -15.37
C LEU A 17 -15.98 9.81 -14.44
N LEU A 18 -15.35 9.71 -13.28
CA LEU A 18 -15.79 8.82 -12.21
C LEU A 18 -17.01 9.40 -11.48
N THR A 19 -17.96 8.53 -11.14
CA THR A 19 -19.14 8.88 -10.35
C THR A 19 -19.02 8.25 -8.97
N LYS A 20 -19.28 9.04 -7.91
CA LYS A 20 -19.31 8.56 -6.53
C LYS A 20 -20.66 7.86 -6.28
N GLU A 21 -20.61 6.58 -5.88
CA GLU A 21 -21.82 5.79 -5.59
C GLU A 21 -22.11 5.65 -4.11
N LYS A 22 -21.07 5.49 -3.28
CA LYS A 22 -21.24 5.25 -1.85
C LYS A 22 -20.18 5.96 -1.02
N THR A 23 -20.55 6.36 0.16
CA THR A 23 -19.65 6.98 1.15
C THR A 23 -19.88 6.39 2.52
N ILE A 24 -18.79 6.09 3.24
CA ILE A 24 -18.76 5.69 4.64
C ILE A 24 -17.91 6.70 5.38
N SER A 25 -18.46 7.38 6.39
CA SER A 25 -17.81 8.46 7.14
C SER A 25 -17.73 8.15 8.63
N ASP A 26 -17.15 7.00 8.97
CA ASP A 26 -17.04 6.50 10.34
C ASP A 26 -15.58 6.23 10.76
N PHE A 27 -14.69 7.14 10.37
CA PHE A 27 -13.26 7.05 10.67
C PHE A 27 -12.75 8.35 11.29
N GLN A 28 -11.71 8.26 12.13
CA GLN A 28 -11.03 9.43 12.72
C GLN A 28 -9.74 9.80 11.98
N ASN A 29 -8.94 8.80 11.63
CA ASN A 29 -7.68 8.97 10.88
C ASN A 29 -7.37 7.70 10.09
N ALA A 30 -8.23 7.36 9.12
CA ALA A 30 -8.01 6.21 8.26
C ALA A 30 -6.81 6.44 7.35
N LEU A 31 -5.86 5.50 7.33
CA LEU A 31 -4.58 5.62 6.62
C LEU A 31 -4.44 4.67 5.45
N SER A 32 -4.96 3.44 5.57
CA SER A 32 -4.73 2.40 4.57
C SER A 32 -5.96 1.52 4.39
N VAL A 33 -6.14 0.99 3.18
CA VAL A 33 -7.25 0.11 2.79
C VAL A 33 -6.73 -1.07 1.97
N THR A 34 -7.23 -2.27 2.27
CA THR A 34 -6.87 -3.50 1.56
C THR A 34 -8.06 -4.43 1.37
N THR A 35 -7.88 -5.49 0.58
CA THR A 35 -8.84 -6.59 0.41
C THR A 35 -8.20 -7.93 0.71
N ASP A 36 -9.04 -8.92 1.04
CA ASP A 36 -8.67 -10.33 1.06
C ASP A 36 -9.05 -11.04 -0.25
N GLY A 37 -8.78 -12.34 -0.32
CA GLY A 37 -9.13 -13.18 -1.49
C GLY A 37 -10.63 -13.38 -1.71
N LYS A 38 -11.49 -12.99 -0.76
CA LYS A 38 -12.96 -13.00 -0.84
C LYS A 38 -13.54 -11.61 -1.13
N GLU A 39 -12.67 -10.65 -1.46
CA GLU A 39 -13.03 -9.25 -1.71
C GLU A 39 -13.66 -8.54 -0.50
N ASN A 40 -13.47 -9.04 0.74
CA ASN A 40 -13.77 -8.24 1.92
C ASN A 40 -12.79 -7.06 1.99
N ILE A 41 -13.27 -5.94 2.48
CA ILE A 41 -12.53 -4.69 2.54
C ILE A 41 -12.18 -4.40 3.98
N TYR A 42 -10.90 -4.07 4.22
CA TYR A 42 -10.37 -3.74 5.55
C TYR A 42 -9.79 -2.34 5.52
N VAL A 43 -10.28 -1.49 6.42
CA VAL A 43 -9.80 -0.11 6.58
C VAL A 43 -9.07 0.00 7.90
N LEU A 44 -7.84 0.47 7.86
CA LEU A 44 -7.04 0.78 9.04
C LEU A 44 -7.28 2.21 9.49
N ASP A 45 -7.88 2.38 10.66
CA ASP A 45 -8.10 3.68 11.30
C ASP A 45 -7.11 3.89 12.45
N ALA A 46 -6.04 4.61 12.17
CA ALA A 46 -5.01 4.92 13.16
C ALA A 46 -5.51 5.91 14.25
N GLY A 47 -6.58 6.65 14.00
CA GLY A 47 -7.18 7.55 14.99
C GLY A 47 -7.85 6.79 16.13
N THR A 48 -8.44 5.64 15.83
CA THR A 48 -9.07 4.76 16.83
C THR A 48 -8.21 3.55 17.17
N ASN A 49 -7.07 3.34 16.49
CA ASN A 49 -6.24 2.14 16.57
C ASN A 49 -7.04 0.86 16.28
N GLN A 50 -7.87 0.89 15.24
CA GLN A 50 -8.77 -0.19 14.88
C GLN A 50 -8.70 -0.54 13.39
N ILE A 51 -9.11 -1.76 13.08
CA ILE A 51 -9.39 -2.21 11.72
C ILE A 51 -10.89 -2.40 11.59
N VAL A 52 -11.46 -1.86 10.52
CA VAL A 52 -12.88 -2.01 10.20
C VAL A 52 -13.03 -2.89 8.98
N LYS A 53 -13.77 -4.00 9.12
CA LYS A 53 -14.06 -4.97 8.05
C LYS A 53 -15.42 -4.69 7.46
N PHE A 54 -15.48 -4.68 6.13
CA PHE A 54 -16.70 -4.64 5.31
C PHE A 54 -16.72 -5.84 4.37
N ASN A 55 -17.88 -6.22 3.89
CA ASN A 55 -17.97 -7.14 2.74
C ASN A 55 -17.77 -6.37 1.41
N ASN A 56 -17.81 -7.09 0.28
CA ASN A 56 -17.63 -6.53 -1.08
C ASN A 56 -18.74 -5.54 -1.51
N LYS A 57 -19.85 -5.46 -0.75
CA LYS A 57 -20.92 -4.46 -0.93
C LYS A 57 -20.75 -3.22 -0.04
N LEU A 58 -19.62 -3.12 0.67
CA LEU A 58 -19.36 -2.10 1.69
C LEU A 58 -20.42 -2.11 2.82
N GLU A 59 -20.87 -3.28 3.23
CA GLU A 59 -21.67 -3.47 4.43
C GLU A 59 -20.74 -3.80 5.59
N TYR A 60 -20.92 -3.10 6.70
CA TYR A 60 -20.16 -3.32 7.94
C TYR A 60 -20.28 -4.76 8.42
N LYS A 61 -19.17 -5.35 8.82
CA LYS A 61 -19.10 -6.70 9.38
C LYS A 61 -18.54 -6.72 10.79
N LYS A 62 -17.38 -6.08 10.98
CA LYS A 62 -16.66 -6.16 12.25
C LYS A 62 -15.71 -4.99 12.40
N ARG A 63 -15.43 -4.63 13.64
CA ARG A 63 -14.34 -3.74 14.02
C ARG A 63 -13.54 -4.43 15.12
N ASN A 64 -12.22 -4.40 15.01
CA ASN A 64 -11.33 -4.95 16.04
C ASN A 64 -10.08 -4.08 16.21
N GLY A 65 -9.49 -4.15 17.41
CA GLY A 65 -8.36 -3.35 17.80
C GLY A 65 -8.71 -2.30 18.85
N LYS A 66 -7.71 -1.82 19.52
CA LYS A 66 -7.73 -0.68 20.46
C LYS A 66 -6.30 -0.22 20.68
N GLN A 67 -6.12 0.94 21.28
CA GLN A 67 -4.79 1.38 21.70
C GLN A 67 -4.20 0.42 22.73
N GLY A 68 -2.92 0.06 22.53
CA GLY A 68 -2.17 -0.77 23.46
C GLY A 68 -1.06 -1.58 22.80
N TRP A 69 -0.42 -2.45 23.59
CA TRP A 69 0.78 -3.22 23.26
C TRP A 69 0.53 -4.73 23.20
N GLY A 70 -0.65 -5.16 23.62
CA GLY A 70 -1.06 -6.55 23.64
C GLY A 70 -1.37 -7.10 22.24
N GLU A 71 -1.78 -8.34 22.20
CA GLU A 71 -2.23 -9.05 21.00
C GLU A 71 -3.50 -8.40 20.45
N GLY A 72 -3.51 -8.10 19.13
CA GLY A 72 -4.63 -7.40 18.50
C GLY A 72 -4.86 -5.97 18.97
N GLN A 73 -3.93 -5.38 19.73
CA GLN A 73 -3.91 -3.97 20.09
C GLN A 73 -2.86 -3.26 19.24
N PHE A 74 -3.04 -1.96 19.00
CA PHE A 74 -2.16 -1.17 18.13
C PHE A 74 -1.80 0.17 18.77
N ASP A 75 -0.65 0.73 18.42
CA ASP A 75 -0.33 2.13 18.69
C ASP A 75 0.14 2.82 17.41
N TYR A 76 -0.73 3.66 16.87
CA TYR A 76 -0.54 4.36 15.61
C TYR A 76 -0.14 3.39 14.47
N PRO A 77 -1.00 2.44 14.11
CA PRO A 77 -0.73 1.55 13.00
C PRO A 77 -0.72 2.34 11.69
N THR A 78 0.21 2.00 10.79
CA THR A 78 0.53 2.81 9.60
C THR A 78 0.03 2.22 8.30
N PHE A 79 -0.03 0.88 8.20
CA PHE A 79 -0.37 0.19 6.96
C PHE A 79 -1.05 -1.15 7.23
N ILE A 80 -1.88 -1.57 6.29
CA ILE A 80 -2.56 -2.87 6.31
C ILE A 80 -2.40 -3.58 4.96
N ASP A 81 -1.99 -4.86 4.98
CA ASP A 81 -1.85 -5.70 3.79
C ASP A 81 -2.68 -6.98 3.92
N GLY A 82 -3.64 -7.18 3.02
CA GLY A 82 -4.43 -8.40 2.86
C GLY A 82 -4.16 -9.11 1.54
N SER A 83 -3.09 -8.73 0.82
CA SER A 83 -2.81 -9.21 -0.54
C SER A 83 -2.47 -10.71 -0.63
N SER A 84 -2.20 -11.37 0.50
CA SER A 84 -2.08 -12.82 0.57
C SER A 84 -3.41 -13.54 0.29
N GLY A 85 -4.53 -12.85 0.55
CA GLY A 85 -5.87 -13.42 0.49
C GLY A 85 -6.23 -14.35 1.67
N LEU A 86 -5.27 -14.66 2.55
CA LEU A 86 -5.42 -15.62 3.66
C LEU A 86 -5.33 -14.95 5.03
N ASP A 87 -4.50 -13.94 5.17
CA ASP A 87 -4.20 -13.25 6.42
C ASP A 87 -4.10 -11.74 6.20
N ILE A 88 -4.21 -11.01 7.28
CA ILE A 88 -4.07 -9.56 7.34
C ILE A 88 -2.79 -9.23 8.10
N PHE A 89 -1.90 -8.47 7.49
CA PHE A 89 -0.68 -7.97 8.11
C PHE A 89 -0.84 -6.48 8.43
N VAL A 90 -0.47 -6.08 9.64
CA VAL A 90 -0.60 -4.71 10.13
C VAL A 90 0.77 -4.20 10.57
N SER A 91 1.22 -3.13 9.96
CA SER A 91 2.39 -2.38 10.41
C SER A 91 2.01 -1.52 11.61
N ASP A 92 2.40 -1.96 12.81
CA ASP A 92 2.07 -1.33 14.09
C ASP A 92 3.21 -0.39 14.49
N GLY A 93 3.18 0.82 13.90
CA GLY A 93 4.31 1.72 13.79
C GLY A 93 4.99 2.05 15.12
N LYS A 94 4.26 2.56 16.10
CA LYS A 94 4.82 2.93 17.41
C LYS A 94 5.13 1.75 18.33
N ASN A 95 4.55 0.58 18.05
CA ASN A 95 4.87 -0.65 18.75
C ASN A 95 6.04 -1.42 18.11
N HIS A 96 6.64 -0.87 17.03
CA HIS A 96 7.81 -1.43 16.35
C HIS A 96 7.67 -2.90 15.98
N ARG A 97 6.48 -3.28 15.43
CA ARG A 97 6.15 -4.66 15.08
C ARG A 97 5.24 -4.76 13.87
N ILE A 98 5.22 -5.95 13.27
CA ILE A 98 4.17 -6.35 12.32
C ILE A 98 3.28 -7.36 13.04
N GLN A 99 1.97 -7.16 13.06
CA GLN A 99 1.02 -8.15 13.54
C GLN A 99 0.37 -8.89 12.37
N ARG A 100 0.20 -10.20 12.52
CA ARG A 100 -0.54 -11.07 11.61
C ARG A 100 -1.87 -11.44 12.27
N LEU A 101 -2.96 -11.24 11.56
CA LEU A 101 -4.32 -11.54 11.98
C LEU A 101 -4.96 -12.49 10.96
N ASP A 102 -5.96 -13.26 11.39
CA ASP A 102 -6.81 -13.98 10.46
C ASP A 102 -7.81 -13.02 9.76
N LEU A 103 -8.57 -13.55 8.79
CA LEU A 103 -9.56 -12.77 8.06
C LEU A 103 -10.74 -12.29 8.94
N GLU A 104 -10.89 -12.87 10.15
CA GLU A 104 -11.84 -12.40 11.16
C GLU A 104 -11.22 -11.45 12.17
N LEU A 105 -9.99 -10.96 11.87
CA LEU A 105 -9.23 -10.00 12.68
C LEU A 105 -8.85 -10.55 14.07
N ASN A 106 -8.77 -11.87 14.24
CA ASN A 106 -8.20 -12.47 15.45
C ASN A 106 -6.67 -12.51 15.29
N TYR A 107 -5.96 -12.29 16.41
CA TYR A 107 -4.52 -12.33 16.44
C TYR A 107 -3.97 -13.73 16.17
N ILE A 108 -2.95 -13.83 15.32
CA ILE A 108 -2.21 -15.07 15.05
C ILE A 108 -0.79 -14.98 15.60
N SER A 109 -0.05 -13.94 15.23
CA SER A 109 1.36 -13.78 15.62
C SER A 109 1.84 -12.35 15.45
N SER A 110 3.04 -12.06 15.95
CA SER A 110 3.73 -10.79 15.67
C SER A 110 5.21 -11.02 15.40
N LEU A 111 5.76 -10.24 14.47
CA LEU A 111 7.19 -10.10 14.25
C LEU A 111 7.66 -8.83 14.98
N LYS A 112 8.58 -9.01 15.92
CA LYS A 112 9.30 -7.96 16.63
C LYS A 112 10.80 -8.15 16.39
N THR A 113 11.54 -7.07 16.28
CA THR A 113 12.97 -7.10 15.98
C THR A 113 13.83 -6.48 17.10
N ASP A 114 13.22 -6.11 18.19
CA ASP A 114 13.88 -5.57 19.40
C ASP A 114 14.49 -6.65 20.31
N LEU A 115 14.50 -7.91 19.86
CA LEU A 115 15.06 -9.03 20.61
C LEU A 115 16.60 -8.98 20.63
N PRO A 116 17.26 -9.40 21.75
CA PRO A 116 18.71 -9.29 21.93
C PRO A 116 19.53 -9.99 20.84
N ASP A 117 19.08 -11.16 20.39
CA ASP A 117 19.80 -12.02 19.43
C ASP A 117 19.59 -11.61 17.97
N PHE A 118 18.83 -10.56 17.71
CA PHE A 118 18.58 -10.09 16.36
C PHE A 118 19.79 -9.32 15.82
N ASN A 119 20.25 -9.65 14.61
CA ASN A 119 21.28 -8.87 13.93
C ASN A 119 20.82 -7.41 13.74
N VAL A 120 21.56 -6.48 14.33
CA VAL A 120 21.21 -5.04 14.35
C VAL A 120 21.03 -4.47 12.94
N GLU A 121 21.84 -4.93 11.96
CA GLU A 121 21.74 -4.49 10.58
C GLU A 121 20.45 -4.93 9.87
N LEU A 122 19.79 -5.96 10.39
CA LEU A 122 18.59 -6.55 9.82
C LEU A 122 17.31 -6.27 10.64
N LYS A 123 17.41 -5.39 11.65
CA LYS A 123 16.25 -4.92 12.41
C LYS A 123 15.54 -3.81 11.67
N PHE A 124 14.21 -3.85 11.64
CA PHE A 124 13.45 -2.61 11.41
C PHE A 124 13.13 -1.94 12.74
N ARG A 125 13.00 -0.62 12.74
CA ARG A 125 12.54 0.13 13.91
C ARG A 125 11.09 0.54 13.74
N THR A 126 10.81 1.44 12.81
CA THR A 126 9.45 1.93 12.58
C THR A 126 8.92 1.36 11.25
N PRO A 127 8.06 0.33 11.31
CA PRO A 127 7.48 -0.23 10.09
C PRO A 127 6.45 0.74 9.49
N ALA A 128 6.78 1.35 8.35
CA ALA A 128 5.85 2.22 7.63
C ALA A 128 4.81 1.41 6.86
N ALA A 129 5.22 0.34 6.20
CA ALA A 129 4.37 -0.58 5.47
C ALA A 129 4.99 -1.97 5.41
N SER A 130 4.18 -2.99 5.16
CA SER A 130 4.63 -4.35 4.94
C SER A 130 3.90 -5.01 3.78
N LEU A 131 4.54 -5.97 3.14
CA LEU A 131 4.02 -6.75 2.03
C LEU A 131 4.39 -8.20 2.21
N ILE A 132 3.41 -9.10 2.10
CA ILE A 132 3.68 -10.53 2.06
C ILE A 132 3.86 -11.01 0.60
N LEU A 133 4.96 -11.70 0.33
CA LEU A 133 5.26 -12.30 -0.96
C LEU A 133 5.25 -13.83 -0.82
N ASN A 134 4.72 -14.52 -1.82
CA ASN A 134 4.72 -15.99 -1.87
C ASN A 134 4.24 -16.68 -0.58
N SER A 135 3.34 -16.06 0.18
CA SER A 135 2.78 -16.55 1.44
C SER A 135 3.77 -16.74 2.61
N SER A 136 5.04 -16.44 2.43
CA SER A 136 6.06 -16.67 3.46
C SER A 136 7.11 -15.57 3.60
N GLU A 137 7.40 -14.83 2.56
CA GLU A 137 8.40 -13.77 2.61
C GLU A 137 7.76 -12.42 2.95
N LEU A 138 8.16 -11.84 4.07
CA LEU A 138 7.65 -10.54 4.54
C LEU A 138 8.67 -9.45 4.23
N TYR A 139 8.25 -8.44 3.49
CA TYR A 139 9.00 -7.23 3.16
C TYR A 139 8.49 -6.11 4.04
N VAL A 140 9.35 -5.43 4.77
CA VAL A 140 9.00 -4.36 5.70
C VAL A 140 9.74 -3.09 5.33
N ILE A 141 9.02 -2.01 5.07
CA ILE A 141 9.61 -0.68 4.97
C ILE A 141 10.02 -0.23 6.36
N ASP A 142 11.32 -0.11 6.58
CA ASP A 142 11.94 0.47 7.77
C ASP A 142 12.08 1.99 7.56
N ALA A 143 11.12 2.75 8.06
CA ALA A 143 11.04 4.19 7.81
C ALA A 143 12.24 4.96 8.39
N ASP A 144 12.76 4.54 9.54
CA ASP A 144 13.88 5.22 10.18
C ASP A 144 15.19 5.11 9.39
N ASN A 145 15.34 4.06 8.59
CA ASN A 145 16.53 3.79 7.79
C ASN A 145 16.29 3.88 6.28
N ASN A 146 15.08 4.25 5.86
CA ASN A 146 14.71 4.42 4.44
C ASN A 146 15.09 3.21 3.57
N ARG A 147 14.73 2.01 4.02
CA ARG A 147 15.09 0.75 3.38
C ARG A 147 13.97 -0.28 3.51
N ILE A 148 14.14 -1.40 2.83
CA ILE A 148 13.27 -2.56 2.97
C ILE A 148 14.07 -3.69 3.61
N VAL A 149 13.53 -4.27 4.69
CA VAL A 149 14.07 -5.45 5.36
C VAL A 149 13.22 -6.65 4.96
N VAL A 150 13.88 -7.74 4.57
CA VAL A 150 13.23 -8.97 4.10
C VAL A 150 13.35 -10.05 5.16
N TYR A 151 12.24 -10.69 5.47
CA TYR A 151 12.14 -11.81 6.41
C TYR A 151 11.65 -13.04 5.66
N LYS A 152 12.51 -14.06 5.54
CA LYS A 152 12.09 -15.40 5.12
C LYS A 152 11.26 -16.03 6.23
N ASP A 153 10.28 -16.83 5.86
CA ASP A 153 9.37 -17.51 6.80
C ASP A 153 8.62 -16.53 7.73
N GLY A 154 8.55 -15.23 7.35
CA GLY A 154 7.94 -14.19 8.15
C GLY A 154 8.62 -13.96 9.53
N ARG A 155 9.83 -14.51 9.76
CA ARG A 155 10.53 -14.43 11.05
C ARG A 155 12.03 -14.17 10.91
N ASN A 156 12.70 -14.92 10.05
CA ASN A 156 14.16 -14.85 9.93
C ASN A 156 14.57 -13.78 8.92
N PRO A 157 15.35 -12.76 9.35
CA PRO A 157 15.83 -11.74 8.45
C PRO A 157 16.78 -12.35 7.41
N SER A 158 16.63 -11.98 6.16
CA SER A 158 17.42 -12.54 5.06
C SER A 158 18.20 -11.49 4.27
N GLY A 159 17.85 -10.23 4.39
CA GLY A 159 18.56 -9.16 3.70
C GLY A 159 17.86 -7.81 3.79
N VAL A 160 18.52 -6.83 3.21
CA VAL A 160 18.02 -5.46 3.07
C VAL A 160 18.31 -4.96 1.66
N PHE A 161 17.46 -4.07 1.16
CA PHE A 161 17.68 -3.32 -0.09
C PHE A 161 17.02 -1.94 -0.01
N GLY A 162 17.33 -1.10 -0.98
CA GLY A 162 16.81 0.25 -1.02
C GLY A 162 17.51 1.22 -0.06
N ASP A 163 18.50 0.80 0.69
CA ASP A 163 19.29 1.62 1.60
C ASP A 163 20.27 2.57 0.85
N TYR A 164 21.05 3.34 1.60
CA TYR A 164 22.00 4.28 1.05
C TYR A 164 23.12 3.64 0.18
N LYS A 165 23.33 2.32 0.29
CA LYS A 165 24.29 1.55 -0.52
C LYS A 165 23.69 1.05 -1.84
N SER A 166 22.37 1.17 -2.01
CA SER A 166 21.64 0.58 -3.15
C SER A 166 21.75 1.42 -4.47
N GLY A 167 22.57 2.47 -4.49
CA GLY A 167 22.83 3.26 -5.69
C GLY A 167 21.56 3.81 -6.32
N LYS A 168 21.23 3.42 -7.57
CA LYS A 168 20.01 3.89 -8.25
C LYS A 168 18.71 3.40 -7.59
N GLY A 169 18.77 2.34 -6.80
CA GLY A 169 17.65 1.79 -6.05
C GLY A 169 17.47 2.39 -4.65
N GLN A 170 18.30 3.40 -4.28
CA GLN A 170 18.18 4.05 -2.98
C GLN A 170 16.81 4.67 -2.79
N LEU A 171 16.23 4.42 -1.61
CA LEU A 171 14.99 5.02 -1.13
C LEU A 171 15.32 6.19 -0.21
N ILE A 172 14.47 7.24 -0.22
CA ILE A 172 14.65 8.43 0.61
C ILE A 172 13.50 8.62 1.60
N HIS A 173 12.27 8.37 1.17
CA HIS A 173 11.08 8.42 2.03
C HIS A 173 10.03 7.40 1.53
N PRO A 174 10.31 6.10 1.66
CA PRO A 174 9.38 5.05 1.24
C PRO A 174 8.20 4.97 2.20
N VAL A 175 6.96 4.94 1.67
CA VAL A 175 5.75 4.96 2.48
C VAL A 175 4.74 3.86 2.15
N LYS A 176 4.82 3.27 0.97
CA LYS A 176 3.90 2.21 0.53
C LYS A 176 4.64 1.19 -0.34
N ILE A 177 4.30 -0.07 -0.16
CA ILE A 177 4.86 -1.19 -0.90
C ILE A 177 3.74 -2.07 -1.41
N LEU A 178 3.75 -2.39 -2.71
CA LEU A 178 2.81 -3.30 -3.35
C LEU A 178 3.56 -4.22 -4.31
N LYS A 179 2.88 -5.27 -4.80
CA LYS A 179 3.40 -6.18 -5.82
C LYS A 179 2.45 -6.31 -7.01
N ASP A 180 2.99 -6.62 -8.17
CA ASP A 180 2.20 -7.06 -9.33
C ASP A 180 1.99 -8.59 -9.32
N SER A 181 1.26 -9.10 -10.31
CA SER A 181 0.98 -10.53 -10.47
C SER A 181 2.23 -11.40 -10.73
N ARG A 182 3.34 -10.79 -11.11
CA ARG A 182 4.64 -11.45 -11.37
C ARG A 182 5.58 -11.33 -10.17
N ASN A 183 5.10 -10.81 -9.04
CA ASN A 183 5.87 -10.56 -7.82
C ASN A 183 7.00 -9.52 -7.98
N PHE A 184 6.91 -8.60 -8.94
CA PHE A 184 7.74 -7.40 -8.89
C PHE A 184 7.23 -6.47 -7.78
N ILE A 185 8.16 -5.83 -7.10
CA ILE A 185 7.91 -4.97 -5.94
C ILE A 185 7.91 -3.51 -6.39
N TYR A 186 6.92 -2.76 -5.97
CA TYR A 186 6.74 -1.33 -6.27
C TYR A 186 6.66 -0.56 -4.97
N VAL A 187 7.53 0.43 -4.82
CA VAL A 187 7.65 1.25 -3.61
C VAL A 187 7.35 2.71 -3.95
N LEU A 188 6.37 3.29 -3.29
CA LEU A 188 6.13 4.73 -3.35
C LEU A 188 7.13 5.45 -2.47
N ASP A 189 8.00 6.21 -3.09
CA ASP A 189 8.94 7.12 -2.43
C ASP A 189 8.45 8.57 -2.57
N LYS A 190 8.00 9.13 -1.46
CA LYS A 190 7.38 10.46 -1.44
C LYS A 190 8.37 11.58 -1.72
N GLU A 191 9.59 11.48 -1.22
CA GLU A 191 10.62 12.50 -1.42
C GLU A 191 11.11 12.51 -2.87
N GLN A 192 11.27 11.33 -3.46
CA GLN A 192 11.64 11.20 -4.86
C GLN A 192 10.47 11.46 -5.82
N LYS A 193 9.23 11.57 -5.34
CA LYS A 193 8.01 11.66 -6.16
C LYS A 193 7.97 10.57 -7.22
N ALA A 194 8.24 9.34 -6.78
CA ALA A 194 8.46 8.24 -7.70
C ALA A 194 7.92 6.91 -7.17
N ILE A 195 7.67 6.00 -8.09
CA ILE A 195 7.55 4.58 -7.80
C ILE A 195 8.85 3.91 -8.19
N VAL A 196 9.55 3.36 -7.21
CA VAL A 196 10.78 2.58 -7.42
C VAL A 196 10.41 1.11 -7.55
N ARG A 197 10.89 0.45 -8.61
CA ARG A 197 10.58 -0.94 -8.90
C ARG A 197 11.79 -1.82 -8.67
N PHE A 198 11.54 -2.94 -7.98
CA PHE A 198 12.52 -3.99 -7.70
C PHE A 198 11.99 -5.35 -8.16
N ASP A 199 12.89 -6.30 -8.37
CA ASP A 199 12.50 -7.70 -8.47
C ASP A 199 12.25 -8.30 -7.06
N ASN A 200 11.86 -9.57 -7.01
CA ASN A 200 11.62 -10.28 -5.75
C ASN A 200 12.89 -10.61 -4.94
N LEU A 201 14.06 -10.33 -5.48
CA LEU A 201 15.35 -10.44 -4.77
C LEU A 201 15.84 -9.08 -4.23
N GLY A 202 15.11 -8.00 -4.50
CA GLY A 202 15.48 -6.64 -4.12
C GLY A 202 16.43 -5.95 -5.10
N ASN A 203 16.66 -6.50 -6.30
CA ASN A 203 17.46 -5.81 -7.31
C ASN A 203 16.66 -4.68 -7.94
N TYR A 204 17.25 -3.50 -8.02
CA TYR A 204 16.66 -2.34 -8.69
C TYR A 204 16.44 -2.60 -10.18
N LEU A 205 15.25 -2.32 -10.67
CA LEU A 205 14.90 -2.45 -12.07
C LEU A 205 14.80 -1.08 -12.76
N ASN A 206 13.90 -0.24 -12.28
CA ASN A 206 13.70 1.10 -12.79
C ASN A 206 12.94 1.97 -11.77
N LYS A 207 12.79 3.24 -12.12
CA LYS A 207 12.04 4.23 -11.35
C LYS A 207 11.12 5.00 -12.28
N LEU A 208 9.85 5.15 -11.89
CA LEU A 208 8.86 5.97 -12.57
C LEU A 208 8.65 7.26 -11.79
N GLU A 209 9.20 8.35 -12.28
CA GLU A 209 9.07 9.69 -11.67
C GLU A 209 7.78 10.35 -12.14
N ILE A 210 6.97 10.84 -11.20
CA ILE A 210 5.68 11.46 -11.45
C ILE A 210 5.51 12.63 -10.47
N SER A 211 5.59 13.85 -10.97
CA SER A 211 5.65 15.08 -10.17
C SER A 211 4.49 15.24 -9.18
N ASP A 212 3.28 14.83 -9.58
CA ASP A 212 2.06 15.03 -8.82
C ASP A 212 1.51 13.75 -8.18
N LEU A 213 2.35 12.70 -8.06
CA LEU A 213 1.92 11.42 -7.51
C LEU A 213 1.61 11.54 -6.02
N GLU A 214 0.35 11.29 -5.65
CA GLU A 214 -0.07 11.21 -4.26
C GLU A 214 -0.07 9.78 -3.74
N ASN A 215 -0.57 8.83 -4.56
CA ASN A 215 -0.68 7.43 -4.18
C ASN A 215 -0.77 6.53 -5.42
N PHE A 216 -0.73 5.22 -5.22
CA PHE A 216 -0.90 4.26 -6.30
C PHE A 216 -1.57 2.97 -5.83
N ALA A 217 -2.12 2.22 -6.77
CA ALA A 217 -2.59 0.86 -6.57
C ALA A 217 -2.12 -0.04 -7.73
N ILE A 218 -2.15 -1.34 -7.52
CA ILE A 218 -1.85 -2.34 -8.55
C ILE A 218 -2.98 -3.36 -8.53
N ARG A 219 -3.46 -3.72 -9.74
CA ARG A 219 -4.36 -4.86 -9.94
C ARG A 219 -3.94 -5.61 -11.21
N GLY A 220 -3.59 -6.87 -11.05
CA GLY A 220 -3.03 -7.64 -12.16
C GLY A 220 -1.77 -7.00 -12.73
N ASN A 221 -1.79 -6.70 -14.03
CA ASN A 221 -0.69 -6.04 -14.74
C ASN A 221 -0.94 -4.54 -14.99
N THR A 222 -1.87 -3.94 -14.26
CA THR A 222 -2.18 -2.51 -14.38
C THR A 222 -1.75 -1.77 -13.12
N LEU A 223 -1.00 -0.70 -13.33
CA LEU A 223 -0.62 0.28 -12.32
C LEU A 223 -1.60 1.46 -12.41
N TYR A 224 -2.16 1.84 -11.28
CA TYR A 224 -3.10 2.95 -11.13
C TYR A 224 -2.40 4.07 -10.37
N LEU A 225 -2.08 5.15 -11.06
CA LEU A 225 -1.37 6.31 -10.56
C LEU A 225 -2.38 7.38 -10.18
N PHE A 226 -2.40 7.78 -8.93
CA PHE A 226 -3.38 8.73 -8.41
C PHE A 226 -2.71 10.03 -7.94
N ASN A 227 -3.19 11.17 -8.44
CA ASN A 227 -2.68 12.51 -8.13
C ASN A 227 -3.71 13.40 -7.37
N GLY A 228 -4.74 12.80 -6.76
CA GLY A 228 -5.79 13.53 -6.05
C GLY A 228 -6.88 14.11 -6.97
N LYS A 229 -6.69 14.08 -8.29
CA LYS A 229 -7.63 14.63 -9.28
C LYS A 229 -8.07 13.59 -10.29
N GLU A 230 -7.16 12.72 -10.68
CA GLU A 230 -7.36 11.68 -11.68
C GLU A 230 -6.59 10.41 -11.33
N ILE A 231 -7.04 9.30 -11.88
CA ILE A 231 -6.34 8.01 -11.87
C ILE A 231 -5.85 7.77 -13.28
N THR A 232 -4.53 7.72 -13.48
CA THR A 232 -3.94 7.27 -14.74
C THR A 232 -3.73 5.76 -14.68
N ARG A 233 -4.33 5.00 -15.59
CA ARG A 233 -4.09 3.57 -15.73
C ARG A 233 -2.91 3.33 -16.67
N TYR A 234 -1.96 2.54 -16.23
CA TYR A 234 -0.72 2.25 -16.94
C TYR A 234 -0.52 0.74 -17.08
N ASP A 235 -0.33 0.27 -18.28
CA ASP A 235 -0.06 -1.14 -18.59
C ASP A 235 1.41 -1.45 -18.32
N LEU A 236 1.66 -2.36 -17.37
CA LEU A 236 3.01 -2.73 -16.94
C LEU A 236 3.76 -3.61 -17.96
N GLU A 237 3.06 -4.29 -18.87
CA GLU A 237 3.67 -5.10 -19.91
C GLU A 237 4.03 -4.25 -21.13
N ARG A 238 3.07 -3.45 -21.58
CA ARG A 238 3.26 -2.58 -22.75
C ARG A 238 4.01 -1.29 -22.43
N SER A 239 4.22 -1.00 -21.15
CA SER A 239 4.85 0.23 -20.67
C SER A 239 4.19 1.49 -21.24
N SER A 240 2.85 1.51 -21.26
CA SER A 240 2.08 2.59 -21.87
C SER A 240 0.84 2.96 -21.06
N VAL A 241 0.41 4.23 -21.20
CA VAL A 241 -0.85 4.69 -20.61
C VAL A 241 -2.02 4.06 -21.34
N ILE A 242 -2.97 3.49 -20.59
CA ILE A 242 -4.22 2.93 -21.11
C ILE A 242 -5.24 4.05 -21.29
N ASP A 243 -5.56 4.76 -20.20
CA ASP A 243 -6.48 5.89 -20.16
C ASP A 243 -6.33 6.69 -18.86
N LYS A 244 -7.15 7.74 -18.73
CA LYS A 244 -7.26 8.55 -17.51
C LYS A 244 -8.72 8.63 -17.07
N LEU A 245 -8.90 8.54 -15.76
CA LEU A 245 -10.19 8.59 -15.10
C LEU A 245 -10.21 9.80 -14.16
N SER A 246 -11.04 10.79 -14.46
CA SER A 246 -11.08 12.05 -13.72
C SER A 246 -12.10 12.03 -12.59
N LEU A 247 -11.75 12.64 -11.45
CA LEU A 247 -12.69 12.94 -10.39
C LEU A 247 -13.44 14.26 -10.69
N PRO A 248 -14.71 14.42 -10.25
CA PRO A 248 -15.41 15.69 -10.29
C PRO A 248 -14.64 16.79 -9.55
N GLU A 249 -14.73 18.04 -10.00
CA GLU A 249 -14.00 19.17 -9.42
C GLU A 249 -14.22 19.35 -7.92
N SER A 250 -15.44 19.10 -7.45
CA SER A 250 -15.79 19.14 -6.02
C SER A 250 -15.01 18.15 -5.14
N SER A 251 -14.39 17.15 -5.76
CA SER A 251 -13.61 16.11 -5.10
C SER A 251 -12.09 16.30 -5.21
N ARG A 252 -11.62 17.15 -6.12
CA ARG A 252 -10.19 17.32 -6.46
C ARG A 252 -9.33 18.03 -5.42
N LYS A 253 -9.92 18.82 -4.50
CA LYS A 253 -9.19 19.59 -3.48
C LYS A 253 -9.02 18.86 -2.14
N LYS A 254 -9.37 17.58 -2.07
CA LYS A 254 -9.39 16.81 -0.83
C LYS A 254 -8.15 15.92 -0.75
N LYS A 255 -7.54 15.87 0.43
CA LYS A 255 -6.37 15.01 0.68
C LYS A 255 -6.83 13.56 0.86
N TYR A 256 -6.40 12.69 -0.04
CA TYR A 256 -6.61 11.26 0.05
C TYR A 256 -5.44 10.57 0.76
N THR A 257 -5.73 9.55 1.54
CA THR A 257 -4.72 8.78 2.26
C THR A 257 -4.34 7.50 1.51
N ASP A 258 -5.32 6.87 0.85
CA ASP A 258 -5.07 5.64 0.11
C ASP A 258 -6.05 5.45 -1.07
N ILE A 259 -5.68 4.54 -1.98
CA ILE A 259 -6.48 4.08 -3.12
C ILE A 259 -6.42 2.56 -3.21
N LEU A 260 -7.57 1.93 -3.46
CA LEU A 260 -7.70 0.51 -3.74
C LEU A 260 -8.57 0.29 -4.98
N VAL A 261 -8.17 -0.62 -5.84
CA VAL A 261 -8.89 -0.98 -7.07
C VAL A 261 -9.60 -2.31 -6.87
N LEU A 262 -10.94 -2.29 -6.87
CA LEU A 262 -11.75 -3.49 -6.73
C LEU A 262 -11.93 -4.20 -8.09
N THR A 263 -12.21 -3.43 -9.12
CA THR A 263 -12.31 -3.90 -10.52
C THR A 263 -11.81 -2.79 -11.44
N ASP A 264 -11.72 -3.04 -12.74
CA ASP A 264 -11.36 -2.03 -13.73
C ASP A 264 -12.35 -0.85 -13.81
N GLU A 265 -13.51 -1.00 -13.15
CA GLU A 265 -14.58 -0.01 -13.12
C GLU A 265 -14.88 0.54 -11.71
N LYS A 266 -14.35 -0.08 -10.65
CA LYS A 266 -14.67 0.25 -9.25
C LYS A 266 -13.42 0.56 -8.43
N TYR A 267 -13.41 1.73 -7.82
CA TYR A 267 -12.29 2.30 -7.10
C TYR A 267 -12.72 2.73 -5.70
N LEU A 268 -11.95 2.37 -4.70
CA LEU A 268 -12.11 2.89 -3.35
C LEU A 268 -11.07 3.98 -3.13
N LEU A 269 -11.52 5.16 -2.76
CA LEU A 269 -10.67 6.27 -2.36
C LEU A 269 -10.88 6.56 -0.88
N LEU A 270 -9.79 6.49 -0.13
CA LEU A 270 -9.77 6.69 1.31
C LEU A 270 -9.28 8.10 1.65
N LYS A 271 -9.95 8.74 2.60
CA LYS A 271 -9.52 9.94 3.30
C LYS A 271 -9.47 9.64 4.79
N LYS A 272 -8.93 10.56 5.57
CA LYS A 272 -8.84 10.40 7.03
C LYS A 272 -10.16 10.00 7.69
N ASN A 273 -11.27 10.54 7.21
CA ASN A 273 -12.60 10.35 7.81
C ASN A 273 -13.64 9.74 6.86
N GLU A 274 -13.26 9.34 5.66
CA GLU A 274 -14.21 8.90 4.63
C GLU A 274 -13.59 7.82 3.73
N LEU A 275 -14.34 6.74 3.50
CA LEU A 275 -14.12 5.79 2.43
C LEU A 275 -15.22 5.99 1.37
N SER A 276 -14.85 6.17 0.12
CA SER A 276 -15.79 6.39 -0.97
C SER A 276 -15.60 5.41 -2.11
N LEU A 277 -16.71 4.85 -2.62
CA LEU A 277 -16.75 4.02 -3.82
C LEU A 277 -17.01 4.90 -5.04
N TRP A 278 -16.14 4.78 -6.02
CA TRP A 278 -16.19 5.47 -7.31
C TRP A 278 -16.31 4.46 -8.43
N VAL A 279 -17.11 4.78 -9.45
CA VAL A 279 -17.39 3.90 -10.57
C VAL A 279 -17.14 4.62 -11.89
N LYS A 280 -16.56 3.87 -12.82
CA LYS A 280 -16.48 4.26 -14.23
C LYS A 280 -17.84 3.98 -14.86
N LYS A 281 -18.46 4.98 -15.46
CA LYS A 281 -19.69 4.83 -16.27
C LYS A 281 -19.38 4.74 -17.74
#